data_d691d5cc4b8562d5c1a6abf2b0a49349
#
_entry.id   d691d5cc4b8562d5c1a6abf2b0a49349
#
_cell.length_a   1.000
_cell.length_b   1.000
_cell.length_c   1.000
_cell.angle_alpha   90.00
_cell.angle_beta   90.00
_cell.angle_gamma   90.00
#
_symmetry.space_group_name_H-M   'P 1'
#
loop_
_entity.id
_entity.type
_entity.pdbx_description
1 polymer ?
#
loop_
_entity_poly.entity_id
_entity_poly.type
_entity_poly.pdbx_seq_one_letter_code
_entity_poly.pdbx_strand_id
1 'polypeptide(L)'
;TPLEMTDAEGQIVWQAKYRPWRAIEKLVVNEVEQNLRFQGQYFDVETGLHYNTFRYYGPEIGRFITQDPIGLAGGDNLYLYAVNSISRIDPLGLCSKILSSRMANSGIARPANSAAHHIVGDTSKLAEPARKIMAKHKIDIDDPAIGVLLPNRNNTDFDLPGIAHNGKHPNVYFESVNEMIIAADQAGGKPMVMKTLDNIRGELLAASRDSKWANLFR
;
A
#
# COMPACT_ATOMS: atom_id res chain seq x y z
N THR A 1 -9.84 2.58 15.02
CA THR A 1 -11.10 3.28 15.31
C THR A 1 -11.16 3.54 16.79
N PRO A 2 -11.31 4.81 17.25
CA PRO A 2 -11.54 5.13 18.65
C PRO A 2 -12.82 4.46 19.16
N LEU A 3 -12.77 3.83 20.31
CA LEU A 3 -13.95 3.24 20.96
C LEU A 3 -14.41 4.09 22.14
N GLU A 4 -13.46 4.63 22.89
CA GLU A 4 -13.72 5.50 24.05
C GLU A 4 -12.58 6.51 24.23
N MET A 5 -12.88 7.60 24.93
CA MET A 5 -11.92 8.59 25.42
C MET A 5 -12.24 8.89 26.88
N THR A 6 -11.19 9.05 27.66
CA THR A 6 -11.28 9.43 29.07
C THR A 6 -10.64 10.80 29.30
N ASP A 7 -11.10 11.51 30.30
CA ASP A 7 -10.42 12.68 30.87
C ASP A 7 -9.21 12.27 31.74
N ALA A 8 -8.58 13.27 32.37
CA ALA A 8 -7.42 13.05 33.23
C ALA A 8 -7.78 12.29 34.54
N GLU A 9 -9.01 12.29 34.93
CA GLU A 9 -9.57 11.61 36.12
C GLU A 9 -10.03 10.17 35.80
N GLY A 10 -9.96 9.78 34.51
CA GLY A 10 -10.35 8.44 34.04
C GLY A 10 -11.86 8.30 33.77
N GLN A 11 -12.62 9.39 33.76
CA GLN A 11 -14.04 9.35 33.40
C GLN A 11 -14.20 9.27 31.89
N ILE A 12 -15.13 8.45 31.40
CA ILE A 12 -15.42 8.34 29.97
C ILE A 12 -16.16 9.60 29.51
N VAL A 13 -15.54 10.40 28.67
CA VAL A 13 -16.09 11.63 28.07
C VAL A 13 -16.59 11.45 26.63
N TRP A 14 -16.20 10.34 25.99
CA TRP A 14 -16.72 9.96 24.69
C TRP A 14 -16.69 8.44 24.53
N GLN A 15 -17.77 7.85 23.98
CA GLN A 15 -17.84 6.42 23.70
C GLN A 15 -18.80 6.16 22.55
N ALA A 16 -18.35 5.32 21.58
CA ALA A 16 -19.16 4.96 20.42
C ALA A 16 -19.21 3.45 20.18
N LYS A 17 -20.35 2.99 19.66
CA LYS A 17 -20.55 1.67 19.05
C LYS A 17 -20.59 1.82 17.55
N TYR A 18 -19.98 0.86 16.82
CA TYR A 18 -19.85 0.89 15.38
C TYR A 18 -20.52 -0.30 14.70
N ARG A 19 -21.09 -0.05 13.52
CA ARG A 19 -21.49 -1.08 12.55
C ARG A 19 -20.28 -1.70 11.86
N PRO A 20 -20.45 -2.84 11.16
CA PRO A 20 -19.33 -3.52 10.45
C PRO A 20 -18.53 -2.62 9.50
N TRP A 21 -19.17 -1.71 8.77
CA TRP A 21 -18.50 -0.76 7.86
C TRP A 21 -18.07 0.54 8.52
N ARG A 22 -17.96 0.56 9.86
CA ARG A 22 -17.43 1.69 10.64
C ARG A 22 -18.33 2.94 10.71
N ALA A 23 -19.59 2.85 10.28
CA ALA A 23 -20.59 3.84 10.67
C ALA A 23 -20.78 3.80 12.19
N ILE A 24 -20.93 4.96 12.83
CA ILE A 24 -21.34 5.01 14.25
C ILE A 24 -22.78 4.53 14.33
N GLU A 25 -22.99 3.45 15.05
CA GLU A 25 -24.32 2.94 15.35
C GLU A 25 -24.97 3.74 16.48
N LYS A 26 -24.18 4.03 17.51
CA LYS A 26 -24.64 4.78 18.70
C LYS A 26 -23.49 5.51 19.36
N LEU A 27 -23.67 6.77 19.67
CA LEU A 27 -22.89 7.51 20.66
C LEU A 27 -23.45 7.20 22.04
N VAL A 28 -22.66 6.54 22.87
CA VAL A 28 -23.04 6.16 24.23
C VAL A 28 -22.77 7.31 25.19
N VAL A 29 -21.59 7.96 25.04
CA VAL A 29 -21.19 9.19 25.73
C VAL A 29 -20.67 10.16 24.67
N ASN A 30 -21.00 11.43 24.72
CA ASN A 30 -20.64 12.45 23.75
C ASN A 30 -20.51 13.83 24.41
N GLU A 31 -19.57 13.93 25.34
CA GLU A 31 -19.30 15.18 26.09
C GLU A 31 -18.19 16.01 25.40
N VAL A 32 -17.40 15.36 24.54
CA VAL A 32 -16.33 16.00 23.74
C VAL A 32 -16.46 15.62 22.28
N GLU A 33 -16.02 16.49 21.41
CA GLU A 33 -16.00 16.24 19.97
C GLU A 33 -14.87 15.24 19.61
N GLN A 34 -15.24 14.18 18.87
CA GLN A 34 -14.29 13.19 18.37
C GLN A 34 -14.59 12.86 16.91
N ASN A 35 -13.71 13.35 16.03
CA ASN A 35 -13.86 13.18 14.57
C ASN A 35 -12.92 12.16 13.94
N LEU A 36 -11.97 11.59 14.69
CA LEU A 36 -11.20 10.45 14.18
C LEU A 36 -12.11 9.23 14.01
N ARG A 37 -11.95 8.54 12.87
CA ARG A 37 -12.72 7.34 12.53
C ARG A 37 -11.77 6.16 12.35
N PHE A 38 -11.89 5.42 11.27
CA PHE A 38 -10.95 4.34 10.97
C PHE A 38 -9.59 4.93 10.60
N GLN A 39 -8.55 4.10 10.56
CA GLN A 39 -7.18 4.58 10.29
C GLN A 39 -7.12 5.34 8.96
N GLY A 40 -6.69 6.59 9.01
CA GLY A 40 -6.65 7.48 7.86
C GLY A 40 -7.96 8.24 7.59
N GLN A 41 -9.01 8.06 8.40
CA GLN A 41 -10.31 8.70 8.22
C GLN A 41 -10.60 9.76 9.28
N TYR A 42 -11.18 10.88 8.84
CA TYR A 42 -11.68 11.97 9.66
C TYR A 42 -13.15 12.24 9.31
N PHE A 43 -14.00 12.34 10.32
CA PHE A 43 -15.42 12.60 10.13
C PHE A 43 -15.64 14.07 9.75
N ASP A 44 -16.27 14.27 8.62
CA ASP A 44 -16.74 15.57 8.18
C ASP A 44 -18.18 15.76 8.63
N VAL A 45 -18.36 16.68 9.59
CA VAL A 45 -19.66 16.96 10.22
C VAL A 45 -20.66 17.56 9.23
N GLU A 46 -20.16 18.33 8.24
CA GLU A 46 -21.03 19.00 7.25
C GLU A 46 -21.67 18.01 6.28
N THR A 47 -20.90 17.00 5.86
CA THR A 47 -21.36 16.04 4.84
C THR A 47 -21.81 14.70 5.42
N GLY A 48 -21.44 14.39 6.68
CA GLY A 48 -21.68 13.08 7.28
C GLY A 48 -20.78 11.96 6.75
N LEU A 49 -19.77 12.31 5.95
CA LEU A 49 -18.84 11.38 5.33
C LEU A 49 -17.53 11.30 6.10
N HIS A 50 -16.71 10.30 5.77
CA HIS A 50 -15.35 10.22 6.29
C HIS A 50 -14.35 10.70 5.23
N TYR A 51 -13.69 11.82 5.48
CA TYR A 51 -12.57 12.29 4.68
C TYR A 51 -11.40 11.33 4.76
N ASN A 52 -10.88 10.89 3.62
CA ASN A 52 -9.81 9.90 3.51
C ASN A 52 -8.77 10.34 2.45
N THR A 53 -8.11 11.45 2.70
CA THR A 53 -7.05 12.07 1.89
C THR A 53 -7.52 12.48 0.48
N PHE A 54 -7.67 11.55 -0.46
CA PHE A 54 -8.06 11.85 -1.86
C PHE A 54 -9.52 11.56 -2.16
N ARG A 55 -10.23 10.87 -1.26
CA ARG A 55 -11.64 10.51 -1.44
C ARG A 55 -12.45 10.67 -0.15
N TYR A 56 -13.76 10.68 -0.32
CA TYR A 56 -14.70 10.59 0.78
C TYR A 56 -15.31 9.19 0.85
N TYR A 57 -15.29 8.61 2.04
CA TYR A 57 -15.89 7.31 2.32
C TYR A 57 -17.27 7.49 2.92
N GLY A 58 -18.26 6.79 2.35
CA GLY A 58 -19.62 6.73 2.85
C GLY A 58 -19.77 5.59 3.87
N PRO A 59 -19.81 5.87 5.18
CA PRO A 59 -19.86 4.82 6.19
C PRO A 59 -21.18 4.03 6.17
N GLU A 60 -22.27 4.63 5.68
CA GLU A 60 -23.56 3.95 5.58
C GLU A 60 -23.62 2.96 4.39
N ILE A 61 -22.83 3.20 3.36
CA ILE A 61 -22.80 2.36 2.15
C ILE A 61 -21.53 1.50 2.02
N GLY A 62 -20.57 1.69 2.93
CA GLY A 62 -19.37 0.86 3.01
C GLY A 62 -18.36 1.04 1.86
N ARG A 63 -18.39 2.15 1.13
CA ARG A 63 -17.54 2.42 -0.03
C ARG A 63 -17.21 3.90 -0.19
N PHE A 64 -16.26 4.23 -1.07
CA PHE A 64 -16.06 5.61 -1.50
C PHE A 64 -17.28 6.13 -2.29
N ILE A 65 -17.54 7.45 -2.19
CA ILE A 65 -18.64 8.09 -2.91
C ILE A 65 -18.23 8.62 -4.28
N THR A 66 -16.93 8.76 -4.53
CA THR A 66 -16.35 9.17 -5.82
C THR A 66 -15.57 8.03 -6.43
N GLN A 67 -15.42 8.07 -7.75
CA GLN A 67 -14.55 7.14 -8.46
C GLN A 67 -13.10 7.30 -8.00
N ASP A 68 -12.33 6.23 -8.11
CA ASP A 68 -10.90 6.27 -7.84
C ASP A 68 -10.21 7.26 -8.79
N PRO A 69 -9.47 8.26 -8.29
CA PRO A 69 -8.72 9.21 -9.13
C PRO A 69 -7.73 8.52 -10.08
N ILE A 70 -7.26 7.31 -9.72
CA ILE A 70 -6.38 6.51 -10.57
C ILE A 70 -7.14 5.57 -11.51
N GLY A 71 -8.48 5.66 -11.53
CA GLY A 71 -9.34 4.89 -12.42
C GLY A 71 -9.19 3.38 -12.23
N LEU A 72 -9.29 2.63 -13.33
CA LEU A 72 -9.15 1.17 -13.33
C LEU A 72 -7.77 0.68 -12.87
N ALA A 73 -6.78 1.57 -12.74
CA ALA A 73 -5.50 1.24 -12.13
C ALA A 73 -5.64 0.85 -10.66
N GLY A 74 -6.66 1.35 -9.95
CA GLY A 74 -7.02 0.94 -8.58
C GLY A 74 -7.78 -0.39 -8.48
N GLY A 75 -8.23 -0.95 -9.61
CA GLY A 75 -9.04 -2.16 -9.71
C GLY A 75 -10.36 -1.92 -10.44
N ASP A 76 -11.08 -2.99 -10.76
CA ASP A 76 -12.33 -2.92 -11.55
C ASP A 76 -13.47 -2.18 -10.82
N ASN A 77 -13.46 -2.19 -9.50
CA ASN A 77 -14.43 -1.47 -8.69
C ASN A 77 -13.88 -0.11 -8.24
N LEU A 78 -14.20 0.93 -9.01
CA LEU A 78 -13.73 2.31 -8.80
C LEU A 78 -14.14 2.92 -7.45
N TYR A 79 -15.09 2.32 -6.75
CA TYR A 79 -15.63 2.82 -5.48
C TYR A 79 -15.17 1.98 -4.28
N LEU A 80 -14.36 0.94 -4.50
CA LEU A 80 -13.91 0.04 -3.45
C LEU A 80 -13.03 0.77 -2.43
N TYR A 81 -13.35 0.62 -1.13
CA TYR A 81 -12.46 1.06 -0.05
C TYR A 81 -11.34 0.04 0.19
N ALA A 82 -11.71 -1.21 0.42
CA ALA A 82 -10.77 -2.32 0.58
C ALA A 82 -11.51 -3.65 0.37
N VAL A 83 -10.79 -4.70 -0.05
CA VAL A 83 -11.38 -6.04 -0.25
C VAL A 83 -11.94 -6.61 1.06
N ASN A 84 -11.37 -6.21 2.18
CA ASN A 84 -11.89 -6.52 3.52
C ASN A 84 -11.64 -5.29 4.40
N SER A 85 -12.69 -4.48 4.60
CA SER A 85 -12.63 -3.26 5.38
C SER A 85 -12.44 -3.49 6.91
N ILE A 86 -12.54 -4.74 7.38
CA ILE A 86 -12.32 -5.07 8.79
C ILE A 86 -10.83 -5.22 9.08
N SER A 87 -10.07 -5.82 8.15
CA SER A 87 -8.66 -6.18 8.34
C SER A 87 -7.68 -5.36 7.52
N ARG A 88 -8.17 -4.49 6.65
CA ARG A 88 -7.34 -3.68 5.75
C ARG A 88 -7.75 -2.23 5.77
N ILE A 89 -6.77 -1.35 5.55
CA ILE A 89 -6.93 0.10 5.47
C ILE A 89 -6.51 0.57 4.08
N ASP A 90 -7.12 1.68 3.65
CA ASP A 90 -6.68 2.47 2.49
C ASP A 90 -6.29 3.88 2.96
N PRO A 91 -5.02 4.10 3.37
CA PRO A 91 -4.62 5.34 4.04
C PRO A 91 -4.70 6.58 3.17
N LEU A 92 -4.66 6.42 1.85
CA LEU A 92 -4.67 7.53 0.90
C LEU A 92 -6.02 7.69 0.20
N GLY A 93 -6.95 6.74 0.37
CA GLY A 93 -8.14 6.70 -0.47
C GLY A 93 -7.81 6.35 -1.93
N LEU A 94 -6.67 5.69 -2.15
CA LEU A 94 -6.21 5.15 -3.43
C LEU A 94 -5.92 3.67 -3.18
N CYS A 95 -6.55 2.78 -3.92
CA CYS A 95 -6.37 1.36 -3.66
C CYS A 95 -4.90 0.96 -3.85
N SER A 96 -4.18 0.63 -2.76
CA SER A 96 -2.75 0.27 -2.74
C SER A 96 -2.43 -1.09 -3.40
N LYS A 97 -3.25 -1.52 -4.36
CA LYS A 97 -3.16 -2.83 -5.02
C LYS A 97 -2.96 -2.74 -6.52
N ILE A 98 -2.59 -1.56 -7.03
CA ILE A 98 -2.46 -1.33 -8.47
C ILE A 98 -1.55 -2.41 -9.08
N LEU A 99 -0.32 -2.53 -8.58
CA LEU A 99 0.62 -3.52 -9.07
C LEU A 99 0.06 -4.96 -8.98
N SER A 100 -0.54 -5.32 -7.85
CA SER A 100 -1.12 -6.67 -7.65
C SER A 100 -2.27 -6.95 -8.62
N SER A 101 -3.15 -5.98 -8.87
CA SER A 101 -4.26 -6.10 -9.82
C SER A 101 -3.75 -6.18 -11.26
N ARG A 102 -2.78 -5.34 -11.63
CA ARG A 102 -2.16 -5.38 -12.96
C ARG A 102 -1.42 -6.68 -13.22
N MET A 103 -0.71 -7.21 -12.20
CA MET A 103 -0.08 -8.53 -12.31
C MET A 103 -1.13 -9.63 -12.56
N ALA A 104 -2.24 -9.62 -11.82
CA ALA A 104 -3.32 -10.57 -12.02
C ALA A 104 -3.95 -10.46 -13.42
N ASN A 105 -4.22 -9.24 -13.88
CA ASN A 105 -4.78 -8.98 -15.22
C ASN A 105 -3.81 -9.39 -16.35
N SER A 106 -2.50 -9.40 -16.07
CA SER A 106 -1.46 -9.91 -17.01
C SER A 106 -1.28 -11.43 -16.94
N GLY A 107 -2.15 -12.15 -16.24
CA GLY A 107 -2.09 -13.60 -16.10
C GLY A 107 -1.09 -14.11 -15.06
N ILE A 108 -0.50 -13.22 -14.25
CA ILE A 108 0.40 -13.60 -13.15
C ILE A 108 -0.45 -13.95 -11.93
N ALA A 109 -0.69 -15.25 -11.73
CA ALA A 109 -1.44 -15.74 -10.60
C ALA A 109 -0.74 -15.37 -9.27
N ARG A 110 -1.49 -14.78 -8.34
CA ARG A 110 -0.97 -14.42 -7.03
C ARG A 110 -1.07 -15.61 -6.06
N PRO A 111 0.06 -16.18 -5.61
CA PRO A 111 0.04 -17.23 -4.61
C PRO A 111 -0.59 -16.76 -3.28
N ALA A 112 -1.21 -17.70 -2.55
CA ALA A 112 -1.71 -17.40 -1.21
C ALA A 112 -0.58 -16.87 -0.31
N ASN A 113 -0.93 -15.92 0.59
CA ASN A 113 0.03 -15.33 1.51
C ASN A 113 1.31 -14.75 0.83
N SER A 114 1.16 -14.20 -0.38
CA SER A 114 2.18 -13.42 -1.06
C SER A 114 1.83 -11.92 -1.05
N ALA A 115 2.80 -11.08 -1.35
CA ALA A 115 2.63 -9.64 -1.54
C ALA A 115 3.25 -9.21 -2.87
N ALA A 116 2.56 -8.38 -3.62
CA ALA A 116 3.16 -7.67 -4.74
C ALA A 116 4.07 -6.58 -4.19
N HIS A 117 5.33 -6.60 -4.64
CA HIS A 117 6.37 -5.69 -4.22
C HIS A 117 6.84 -4.85 -5.39
N HIS A 118 6.81 -3.52 -5.22
CA HIS A 118 7.44 -2.57 -6.11
C HIS A 118 8.95 -2.59 -5.88
N ILE A 119 9.74 -2.97 -6.88
CA ILE A 119 11.20 -2.95 -6.80
C ILE A 119 11.69 -1.53 -6.49
N VAL A 120 11.13 -0.53 -7.16
CA VAL A 120 11.31 0.88 -6.81
C VAL A 120 10.13 1.30 -5.93
N GLY A 121 10.41 1.73 -4.70
CA GLY A 121 9.35 2.09 -3.75
C GLY A 121 8.43 3.19 -4.29
N ASP A 122 7.14 2.92 -4.33
CA ASP A 122 6.10 3.79 -4.89
C ASP A 122 5.89 5.08 -4.09
N THR A 123 5.83 4.98 -2.77
CA THR A 123 5.53 6.08 -1.84
C THR A 123 6.74 6.58 -1.04
N SER A 124 7.85 5.84 -1.01
CA SER A 124 9.03 6.22 -0.23
C SER A 124 9.72 7.45 -0.83
N LYS A 125 9.96 8.48 0.00
CA LYS A 125 10.78 9.64 -0.40
C LYS A 125 12.19 9.23 -0.80
N LEU A 126 12.75 8.19 -0.19
CA LEU A 126 14.08 7.67 -0.48
C LEU A 126 14.20 7.08 -1.89
N ALA A 127 13.11 6.57 -2.48
CA ALA A 127 13.08 6.02 -3.82
C ALA A 127 12.82 7.09 -4.91
N GLU A 128 12.71 8.37 -4.54
CA GLU A 128 12.43 9.45 -5.51
C GLU A 128 13.45 9.55 -6.67
N PRO A 129 14.77 9.40 -6.45
CA PRO A 129 15.73 9.43 -7.55
C PRO A 129 15.46 8.38 -8.64
N ALA A 130 15.23 7.12 -8.24
CA ALA A 130 14.89 6.06 -9.18
C ALA A 130 13.56 6.32 -9.89
N ARG A 131 12.51 6.78 -9.17
CA ARG A 131 11.22 7.14 -9.79
C ARG A 131 11.34 8.25 -10.83
N LYS A 132 12.20 9.25 -10.61
CA LYS A 132 12.45 10.31 -11.61
C LYS A 132 13.04 9.73 -12.91
N ILE A 133 13.93 8.75 -12.81
CA ILE A 133 14.50 8.07 -13.98
C ILE A 133 13.44 7.23 -14.67
N MET A 134 12.62 6.49 -13.92
CA MET A 134 11.51 5.74 -14.50
C MET A 134 10.55 6.66 -15.25
N ALA A 135 10.17 7.80 -14.66
CA ALA A 135 9.31 8.79 -15.29
C ALA A 135 9.95 9.39 -16.56
N LYS A 136 11.25 9.71 -16.54
CA LYS A 136 12.03 10.16 -17.70
C LYS A 136 11.89 9.19 -18.88
N HIS A 137 11.92 7.90 -18.62
CA HIS A 137 11.83 6.85 -19.62
C HIS A 137 10.41 6.36 -19.90
N LYS A 138 9.39 6.98 -19.29
CA LYS A 138 7.99 6.54 -19.37
C LYS A 138 7.83 5.05 -18.97
N ILE A 139 8.51 4.66 -17.90
CA ILE A 139 8.35 3.36 -17.26
C ILE A 139 7.32 3.54 -16.14
N ASP A 140 6.22 2.83 -16.24
CA ASP A 140 5.16 2.89 -15.22
C ASP A 140 5.59 2.08 -13.99
N ILE A 141 5.53 2.69 -12.81
CA ILE A 141 5.92 2.06 -11.55
C ILE A 141 5.06 0.84 -11.20
N ASP A 142 3.85 0.81 -11.72
CA ASP A 142 2.88 -0.27 -11.54
C ASP A 142 2.88 -1.29 -12.69
N ASP A 143 3.87 -1.23 -13.58
CA ASP A 143 4.02 -2.22 -14.65
C ASP A 143 4.32 -3.61 -14.03
N PRO A 144 3.51 -4.64 -14.34
CA PRO A 144 3.76 -6.01 -13.88
C PRO A 144 5.18 -6.50 -14.20
N ALA A 145 5.75 -6.01 -15.31
CA ALA A 145 7.10 -6.38 -15.73
C ALA A 145 8.21 -5.94 -14.75
N ILE A 146 7.96 -4.98 -13.86
CA ILE A 146 8.93 -4.48 -12.88
C ILE A 146 8.52 -4.71 -11.43
N GLY A 147 7.43 -5.44 -11.21
CA GLY A 147 7.01 -5.90 -9.90
C GLY A 147 7.46 -7.33 -9.60
N VAL A 148 7.34 -7.75 -8.37
CA VAL A 148 7.63 -9.13 -7.95
C VAL A 148 6.63 -9.59 -6.89
N LEU A 149 6.23 -10.86 -6.97
CA LEU A 149 5.43 -11.50 -5.92
C LEU A 149 6.37 -12.17 -4.93
N LEU A 150 6.33 -11.75 -3.69
CA LEU A 150 7.19 -12.27 -2.62
C LEU A 150 6.35 -12.88 -1.49
N PRO A 151 6.86 -13.91 -0.79
CA PRO A 151 6.17 -14.47 0.37
C PRO A 151 6.01 -13.41 1.46
N ASN A 152 4.82 -13.31 2.06
CA ASN A 152 4.62 -12.45 3.23
C ASN A 152 4.86 -13.25 4.53
N ARG A 153 4.82 -12.58 5.70
CA ARG A 153 5.04 -13.21 7.01
C ARG A 153 4.11 -14.38 7.36
N ASN A 154 2.96 -14.49 6.69
CA ASN A 154 1.98 -15.57 6.93
C ASN A 154 2.12 -16.69 5.91
N ASN A 155 3.12 -16.62 5.02
CA ASN A 155 3.34 -17.62 4.01
C ASN A 155 4.06 -18.83 4.61
N THR A 156 3.41 -19.98 4.50
CA THR A 156 3.94 -21.31 4.92
C THR A 156 4.30 -22.19 3.71
N ASP A 157 4.08 -21.67 2.50
CA ASP A 157 4.45 -22.34 1.26
C ASP A 157 5.94 -22.10 0.99
N PHE A 158 6.76 -23.11 1.22
CA PHE A 158 8.20 -23.05 1.04
C PHE A 158 8.62 -23.15 -0.43
N ASP A 159 7.73 -23.51 -1.33
CA ASP A 159 7.99 -23.55 -2.78
C ASP A 159 7.87 -22.15 -3.39
N LEU A 160 7.22 -21.18 -2.71
CA LEU A 160 7.22 -19.80 -3.17
C LEU A 160 8.60 -19.16 -2.93
N PRO A 161 9.33 -18.81 -4.01
CA PRO A 161 10.68 -18.27 -3.90
C PRO A 161 10.70 -16.85 -3.36
N GLY A 162 11.85 -16.43 -2.88
CA GLY A 162 12.16 -15.05 -2.57
C GLY A 162 12.20 -14.70 -1.10
N ILE A 163 12.77 -13.54 -0.85
CA ILE A 163 12.88 -12.96 0.50
C ILE A 163 11.50 -12.65 1.09
N ALA A 164 11.34 -12.83 2.41
CA ALA A 164 10.08 -12.50 3.08
C ALA A 164 9.80 -10.98 3.03
N HIS A 165 8.63 -10.62 2.50
CA HIS A 165 8.14 -9.24 2.40
C HIS A 165 7.27 -8.89 3.61
N ASN A 166 7.85 -8.14 4.56
CA ASN A 166 7.19 -7.79 5.83
C ASN A 166 6.78 -6.31 5.93
N GLY A 167 6.67 -5.61 4.80
CA GLY A 167 6.25 -4.21 4.71
C GLY A 167 7.41 -3.23 4.61
N LYS A 168 7.91 -2.66 5.71
CA LYS A 168 8.95 -1.64 5.67
C LYS A 168 10.30 -2.20 5.21
N HIS A 169 10.96 -1.47 4.30
CA HIS A 169 12.33 -1.76 3.87
C HIS A 169 13.33 -0.85 4.57
N PRO A 170 14.57 -1.30 4.82
CA PRO A 170 15.63 -0.44 5.35
C PRO A 170 16.05 0.62 4.32
N ASN A 171 16.57 1.75 4.79
CA ASN A 171 16.99 2.85 3.91
C ASN A 171 18.03 2.39 2.88
N VAL A 172 18.97 1.53 3.30
CA VAL A 172 20.02 1.00 2.43
C VAL A 172 19.47 0.25 1.20
N TYR A 173 18.28 -0.37 1.28
CA TYR A 173 17.63 -0.97 0.13
C TYR A 173 17.31 0.09 -0.94
N PHE A 174 16.69 1.20 -0.54
CA PHE A 174 16.34 2.28 -1.48
C PHE A 174 17.59 2.96 -2.03
N GLU A 175 18.63 3.13 -1.23
CA GLU A 175 19.92 3.69 -1.64
C GLU A 175 20.55 2.82 -2.72
N SER A 176 20.67 1.50 -2.49
CA SER A 176 21.25 0.56 -3.47
C SER A 176 20.43 0.50 -4.76
N VAL A 177 19.09 0.46 -4.67
CA VAL A 177 18.23 0.48 -5.86
C VAL A 177 18.41 1.77 -6.65
N ASN A 178 18.47 2.94 -5.96
CA ASN A 178 18.73 4.22 -6.63
C ASN A 178 20.07 4.21 -7.37
N GLU A 179 21.14 3.78 -6.72
CA GLU A 179 22.49 3.71 -7.33
C GLU A 179 22.50 2.84 -8.57
N MET A 180 21.90 1.65 -8.52
CA MET A 180 21.80 0.75 -9.64
C MET A 180 21.00 1.35 -10.81
N ILE A 181 19.87 1.99 -10.53
CA ILE A 181 19.01 2.61 -11.56
C ILE A 181 19.67 3.85 -12.17
N ILE A 182 20.36 4.66 -11.36
CA ILE A 182 21.14 5.82 -11.84
C ILE A 182 22.28 5.36 -12.76
N ALA A 183 23.06 4.37 -12.35
CA ALA A 183 24.14 3.82 -13.15
C ALA A 183 23.62 3.21 -14.47
N ALA A 184 22.49 2.53 -14.44
CA ALA A 184 21.85 1.95 -15.61
C ALA A 184 21.39 3.03 -16.61
N ASP A 185 20.79 4.12 -16.11
CA ASP A 185 20.38 5.25 -16.96
C ASP A 185 21.58 5.88 -17.67
N GLN A 186 22.69 6.07 -16.94
CA GLN A 186 23.94 6.62 -17.50
C GLN A 186 24.59 5.67 -18.52
N ALA A 187 24.51 4.36 -18.27
CA ALA A 187 25.18 3.35 -19.10
C ALA A 187 24.46 3.04 -20.43
N GLY A 188 23.13 3.16 -20.47
CA GLY A 188 22.37 2.76 -21.65
C GLY A 188 20.90 3.17 -21.68
N GLY A 189 20.48 4.09 -20.80
CA GLY A 189 19.13 4.63 -20.78
C GLY A 189 18.07 3.56 -20.50
N LYS A 190 16.88 3.70 -21.12
CA LYS A 190 15.73 2.82 -20.86
C LYS A 190 16.03 1.32 -20.96
N PRO A 191 16.71 0.79 -22.00
CA PRO A 191 16.97 -0.65 -22.07
C PRO A 191 17.79 -1.18 -20.88
N MET A 192 18.79 -0.41 -20.45
CA MET A 192 19.64 -0.79 -19.33
C MET A 192 18.88 -0.69 -18.00
N VAL A 193 18.03 0.33 -17.82
CA VAL A 193 17.16 0.46 -16.65
C VAL A 193 16.21 -0.75 -16.54
N MET A 194 15.55 -1.15 -17.63
CA MET A 194 14.67 -2.32 -17.65
C MET A 194 15.43 -3.62 -17.31
N LYS A 195 16.61 -3.80 -17.87
CA LYS A 195 17.48 -4.95 -17.58
C LYS A 195 17.89 -4.97 -16.10
N THR A 196 18.22 -3.81 -15.53
CA THR A 196 18.60 -3.69 -14.11
C THR A 196 17.42 -4.01 -13.20
N LEU A 197 16.21 -3.54 -13.50
CA LEU A 197 15.00 -3.89 -12.76
C LEU A 197 14.72 -5.39 -12.79
N ASP A 198 14.95 -6.04 -13.95
CA ASP A 198 14.80 -7.49 -14.09
C ASP A 198 15.86 -8.27 -13.29
N ASN A 199 17.10 -7.80 -13.27
CA ASN A 199 18.16 -8.38 -12.43
C ASN A 199 17.82 -8.27 -10.94
N ILE A 200 17.38 -7.10 -10.46
CA ILE A 200 16.94 -6.88 -9.08
C ILE A 200 15.80 -7.85 -8.73
N ARG A 201 14.82 -8.03 -9.64
CA ARG A 201 13.76 -9.03 -9.46
C ARG A 201 14.34 -10.42 -9.27
N GLY A 202 15.30 -10.82 -10.11
CA GLY A 202 15.99 -12.11 -10.02
C GLY A 202 16.67 -12.30 -8.67
N GLU A 203 17.36 -11.30 -8.15
CA GLU A 203 18.02 -11.34 -6.85
C GLU A 203 17.02 -11.44 -5.68
N LEU A 204 15.90 -10.71 -5.77
CA LEU A 204 14.83 -10.81 -4.77
C LEU A 204 14.20 -12.20 -4.71
N LEU A 205 14.03 -12.85 -5.87
CA LEU A 205 13.49 -14.21 -5.96
C LEU A 205 14.51 -15.28 -5.57
N ALA A 206 15.80 -15.06 -5.84
CA ALA A 206 16.88 -16.00 -5.49
C ALA A 206 17.27 -15.92 -4.00
N ALA A 207 16.98 -14.80 -3.34
CA ALA A 207 17.28 -14.63 -1.92
C ALA A 207 16.49 -15.61 -1.05
N SER A 208 17.13 -16.15 -0.01
CA SER A 208 16.43 -16.98 0.94
C SER A 208 15.38 -16.18 1.75
N ARG A 209 14.36 -16.85 2.23
CA ARG A 209 13.27 -16.23 2.99
C ARG A 209 13.76 -15.46 4.22
N ASP A 210 14.83 -15.93 4.87
CA ASP A 210 15.41 -15.35 6.06
C ASP A 210 16.50 -14.31 5.77
N SER A 211 16.77 -14.02 4.49
CA SER A 211 17.73 -13.00 4.08
C SER A 211 17.35 -11.64 4.65
N LYS A 212 18.36 -10.85 5.00
CA LYS A 212 18.14 -9.47 5.46
C LYS A 212 18.11 -8.53 4.27
N TRP A 213 17.06 -7.76 4.11
CA TRP A 213 16.92 -6.73 3.08
C TRP A 213 18.12 -5.78 2.97
N ALA A 214 18.79 -5.49 4.09
CA ALA A 214 19.98 -4.65 4.13
C ALA A 214 21.23 -5.26 3.47
N ASN A 215 21.22 -6.54 3.15
CA ASN A 215 22.38 -7.27 2.61
C ASN A 215 22.17 -7.77 1.18
N LEU A 216 21.02 -7.46 0.55
CA LEU A 216 20.65 -8.02 -0.74
C LEU A 216 21.57 -7.62 -1.90
N PHE A 217 22.11 -6.42 -1.87
CA PHE A 217 22.89 -5.83 -2.97
C PHE A 217 24.31 -5.43 -2.52
N ARG A 218 24.89 -6.19 -1.59
CA ARG A 218 26.26 -6.00 -1.11
C ARG A 218 27.20 -7.04 -1.68
#